data_5ec8722e81d9001d8a0db78b1d287bc2
#
_entry.id   5ec8722e81d9001d8a0db78b1d287bc2
#
_cell.length_a   1.000
_cell.length_b   1.000
_cell.length_c   1.000
_cell.angle_alpha   90.00
_cell.angle_beta   90.00
_cell.angle_gamma   90.00
#
_symmetry.space_group_name_H-M   'P 1'
#
loop_
_entity.id
_entity.type
_entity.pdbx_description
1 polymer ?
#
loop_
_entity_poly.entity_id
_entity_poly.type
_entity_poly.pdbx_seq_one_letter_code
_entity_poly.pdbx_strand_id
1 'polypeptide(L)'
;ELLPMNKLVKDAKEGIEGIKDGMTLMLGGFGLCGIPENCISALVNTGVKDLTCISNNAGVDDFGIGLMLQRSQVKKMISSYVGENDEFERQMLSGDLEVDLIPQGSLAERCRAGGAGIPAFFTPAGYGTEVANGKEVRYFDGKPYILESALQADYALVKAWKGDRYGNIIFKGTARNFNPVMAMAGKITVVEVEELVEPGGLDPNFIHIPGVFVQRIFQGTGYEKRIEQRTTRSKA
;
A
#
# COMPACT_ATOMS: atom_id res chain seq x y z
N GLU A 1 27.91 -15.12 -17.92
CA GLU A 1 27.20 -15.59 -16.69
C GLU A 1 26.25 -14.50 -16.24
N LEU A 2 24.95 -14.75 -16.28
CA LEU A 2 23.98 -13.87 -15.64
C LEU A 2 24.23 -13.95 -14.12
N LEU A 3 24.57 -12.83 -13.50
CA LEU A 3 24.64 -12.76 -12.04
C LEU A 3 23.29 -13.23 -11.47
N PRO A 4 23.30 -14.09 -10.45
CA PRO A 4 22.05 -14.55 -9.85
C PRO A 4 21.27 -13.35 -9.37
N MET A 5 20.01 -13.23 -9.81
CA MET A 5 19.12 -12.17 -9.39
C MET A 5 19.02 -12.20 -7.86
N ASN A 6 19.43 -11.13 -7.20
CA ASN A 6 19.33 -10.99 -5.75
C ASN A 6 18.74 -9.61 -5.43
N LYS A 7 17.59 -9.61 -4.80
CA LYS A 7 16.83 -8.40 -4.42
C LYS A 7 16.88 -8.11 -2.92
N LEU A 8 17.67 -8.91 -2.20
CA LEU A 8 17.85 -8.70 -0.78
C LEU A 8 18.51 -7.36 -0.50
N VAL A 9 17.90 -6.61 0.39
CA VAL A 9 18.49 -5.46 1.05
C VAL A 9 18.62 -5.78 2.54
N LYS A 10 19.48 -5.06 3.22
CA LYS A 10 19.86 -5.36 4.61
C LYS A 10 18.70 -5.15 5.58
N ASP A 11 17.99 -4.03 5.39
CA ASP A 11 16.96 -3.56 6.32
C ASP A 11 16.01 -2.56 5.64
N ALA A 12 15.04 -2.06 6.40
CA ALA A 12 14.09 -1.06 5.93
C ALA A 12 14.77 0.23 5.45
N LYS A 13 15.87 0.65 6.08
CA LYS A 13 16.59 1.87 5.72
C LYS A 13 17.16 1.77 4.30
N GLU A 14 17.82 0.66 4.00
CA GLU A 14 18.29 0.38 2.64
C GLU A 14 17.11 0.18 1.68
N GLY A 15 16.04 -0.46 2.16
CA GLY A 15 14.82 -0.68 1.38
C GLY A 15 14.21 0.60 0.84
N ILE A 16 14.11 1.64 1.65
CA ILE A 16 13.51 2.93 1.29
C ILE A 16 14.49 3.93 0.67
N GLU A 17 15.73 3.56 0.47
CA GLU A 17 16.74 4.44 -0.12
C GLU A 17 16.29 4.97 -1.48
N GLY A 18 16.41 6.27 -1.68
CA GLY A 18 16.00 6.97 -2.89
C GLY A 18 14.62 7.60 -2.80
N ILE A 19 13.84 7.37 -1.73
CA ILE A 19 12.61 8.14 -1.47
C ILE A 19 12.99 9.58 -1.14
N LYS A 20 12.33 10.54 -1.82
CA LYS A 20 12.59 11.98 -1.71
C LYS A 20 11.28 12.74 -1.52
N ASP A 21 11.43 14.01 -1.14
CA ASP A 21 10.32 14.94 -1.01
C ASP A 21 9.45 14.96 -2.28
N GLY A 22 8.14 15.04 -2.10
CA GLY A 22 7.16 15.14 -3.16
C GLY A 22 6.83 13.82 -3.89
N MET A 23 7.49 12.71 -3.55
CA MET A 23 7.20 11.42 -4.18
C MET A 23 5.83 10.85 -3.78
N THR A 24 5.29 10.03 -4.66
CA THR A 24 4.06 9.26 -4.42
C THR A 24 4.42 7.87 -3.92
N LEU A 25 3.83 7.49 -2.79
CA LEU A 25 4.01 6.20 -2.13
C LEU A 25 2.69 5.44 -2.04
N MET A 26 2.70 4.16 -2.38
CA MET A 26 1.65 3.22 -1.99
C MET A 26 2.08 2.49 -0.71
N LEU A 27 1.20 2.48 0.28
CA LEU A 27 1.45 1.80 1.54
C LEU A 27 0.37 0.74 1.75
N GLY A 28 0.78 -0.53 1.76
CA GLY A 28 -0.12 -1.66 1.94
C GLY A 28 -0.76 -1.68 3.32
N GLY A 29 -1.74 -2.56 3.48
CA GLY A 29 -2.49 -2.71 4.72
C GLY A 29 -3.96 -2.35 4.59
N PHE A 30 -4.72 -2.71 5.61
CA PHE A 30 -6.13 -2.40 5.80
C PHE A 30 -6.40 -2.26 7.30
N GLY A 31 -6.88 -1.11 7.75
CA GLY A 31 -6.90 -0.82 9.17
C GLY A 31 -5.48 -0.88 9.72
N LEU A 32 -5.26 -1.72 10.71
CA LEU A 32 -3.95 -1.99 11.30
C LEU A 32 -3.36 -3.34 10.86
N CYS A 33 -4.01 -4.03 9.90
CA CYS A 33 -3.61 -5.36 9.44
C CYS A 33 -2.73 -5.28 8.20
N GLY A 34 -1.59 -5.97 8.20
CA GLY A 34 -0.70 -6.05 7.04
C GLY A 34 0.07 -4.76 6.73
N ILE A 35 0.29 -3.92 7.73
CA ILE A 35 1.01 -2.65 7.60
C ILE A 35 2.52 -2.92 7.47
N PRO A 36 3.23 -2.23 6.56
CA PRO A 36 4.69 -2.27 6.46
C PRO A 36 5.35 -1.45 7.58
N GLU A 37 5.34 -1.98 8.80
CA GLU A 37 5.73 -1.28 10.03
C GLU A 37 7.19 -0.83 10.00
N ASN A 38 8.08 -1.67 9.48
CA ASN A 38 9.51 -1.36 9.45
C ASN A 38 9.82 -0.27 8.42
N CYS A 39 9.20 -0.32 7.23
CA CYS A 39 9.35 0.71 6.21
C CYS A 39 8.81 2.06 6.69
N ILE A 40 7.63 2.09 7.33
CA ILE A 40 7.04 3.31 7.89
C ILE A 40 7.94 3.90 8.97
N SER A 41 8.41 3.07 9.91
CA SER A 41 9.33 3.52 10.96
C SER A 41 10.63 4.11 10.39
N ALA A 42 11.17 3.48 9.34
CA ALA A 42 12.35 4.00 8.67
C ALA A 42 12.06 5.35 8.00
N LEU A 43 10.91 5.52 7.30
CA LEU A 43 10.50 6.77 6.67
C LEU A 43 10.32 7.92 7.67
N VAL A 44 9.69 7.66 8.80
CA VAL A 44 9.52 8.65 9.87
C VAL A 44 10.85 9.27 10.28
N ASN A 45 11.92 8.49 10.27
CA ASN A 45 13.25 8.93 10.67
C ASN A 45 14.06 9.63 9.56
N THR A 46 13.60 9.62 8.32
CA THR A 46 14.31 10.29 7.21
C THR A 46 14.07 11.80 7.17
N GLY A 47 12.91 12.24 7.66
CA GLY A 47 12.49 13.63 7.57
C GLY A 47 12.03 14.06 6.16
N VAL A 48 11.84 13.14 5.21
CA VAL A 48 11.23 13.45 3.89
C VAL A 48 9.85 14.07 4.07
N LYS A 49 9.47 14.97 3.16
CA LYS A 49 8.25 15.77 3.25
C LYS A 49 7.47 15.78 1.95
N ASP A 50 6.30 16.39 2.02
CA ASP A 50 5.43 16.63 0.86
C ASP A 50 5.01 15.36 0.11
N LEU A 51 4.98 14.22 0.80
CA LEU A 51 4.63 12.94 0.22
C LEU A 51 3.14 12.87 -0.15
N THR A 52 2.85 12.24 -1.28
CA THR A 52 1.51 11.75 -1.59
C THR A 52 1.43 10.28 -1.19
N CYS A 53 0.57 9.95 -0.23
CA CYS A 53 0.38 8.59 0.23
C CYS A 53 -0.94 8.01 -0.29
N ILE A 54 -0.86 6.85 -0.93
CA ILE A 54 -2.00 6.07 -1.41
C ILE A 54 -2.14 4.86 -0.49
N SER A 55 -3.21 4.79 0.28
CA SER A 55 -3.49 3.69 1.21
C SER A 55 -4.98 3.61 1.51
N ASN A 56 -5.46 2.46 1.97
CA ASN A 56 -6.86 2.31 2.35
C ASN A 56 -7.28 3.32 3.44
N ASN A 57 -6.43 3.51 4.44
CA ASN A 57 -6.55 4.45 5.54
C ASN A 57 -5.16 4.84 6.06
N ALA A 58 -5.09 5.66 7.10
CA ALA A 58 -3.80 6.12 7.66
C ALA A 58 -3.42 5.46 9.00
N GLY A 59 -3.95 4.28 9.30
CA GLY A 59 -3.75 3.65 10.60
C GLY A 59 -4.48 4.40 11.72
N VAL A 60 -3.83 4.53 12.85
CA VAL A 60 -4.24 5.36 14.01
C VAL A 60 -3.12 6.35 14.34
N ASP A 61 -3.36 7.28 15.26
CA ASP A 61 -2.42 8.36 15.56
C ASP A 61 -0.99 7.89 15.85
N ASP A 62 -0.85 6.81 16.62
CA ASP A 62 0.43 6.28 17.10
C ASP A 62 0.87 4.99 16.38
N PHE A 63 0.27 4.67 15.22
CA PHE A 63 0.63 3.46 14.47
C PHE A 63 0.29 3.56 12.98
N GLY A 64 1.15 3.01 12.13
CA GLY A 64 1.01 3.08 10.69
C GLY A 64 1.31 4.48 10.15
N ILE A 65 0.59 4.90 9.11
CA ILE A 65 0.80 6.22 8.45
C ILE A 65 0.54 7.39 9.42
N GLY A 66 -0.24 7.19 10.49
CA GLY A 66 -0.45 8.20 11.52
C GLY A 66 0.86 8.78 12.06
N LEU A 67 1.89 7.94 12.21
CA LEU A 67 3.23 8.40 12.62
C LEU A 67 3.84 9.41 11.64
N MET A 68 3.58 9.24 10.33
CA MET A 68 4.05 10.17 9.30
C MET A 68 3.22 11.46 9.29
N LEU A 69 1.92 11.37 9.55
CA LEU A 69 1.03 12.54 9.68
C LEU A 69 1.46 13.41 10.86
N GLN A 70 1.75 12.82 12.01
CA GLN A 70 2.26 13.57 13.18
C GLN A 70 3.58 14.31 12.91
N ARG A 71 4.36 13.88 11.93
CA ARG A 71 5.61 14.52 11.50
C ARG A 71 5.43 15.47 10.33
N SER A 72 4.19 15.70 9.88
CA SER A 72 3.88 16.55 8.72
C SER A 72 4.69 16.14 7.47
N GLN A 73 4.89 14.84 7.28
CA GLN A 73 5.59 14.29 6.14
C GLN A 73 4.68 14.08 4.93
N VAL A 74 3.37 13.99 5.16
CA VAL A 74 2.36 13.73 4.14
C VAL A 74 1.64 15.03 3.77
N LYS A 75 1.68 15.37 2.50
CA LYS A 75 0.96 16.52 1.94
C LYS A 75 -0.41 16.13 1.40
N LYS A 76 -0.51 14.91 0.88
CA LYS A 76 -1.75 14.39 0.27
C LYS A 76 -1.99 12.93 0.63
N MET A 77 -3.24 12.62 1.01
CA MET A 77 -3.74 11.25 1.13
C MET A 77 -4.72 10.95 0.03
N ILE A 78 -4.54 9.82 -0.64
CA ILE A 78 -5.54 9.19 -1.53
C ILE A 78 -5.99 7.93 -0.81
N SER A 79 -7.22 7.94 -0.30
CA SER A 79 -7.68 6.98 0.69
C SER A 79 -9.16 6.66 0.51
N SER A 80 -9.64 5.58 1.11
CA SER A 80 -11.06 5.25 1.12
C SER A 80 -11.74 5.49 2.47
N TYR A 81 -10.95 5.78 3.51
CA TYR A 81 -11.44 5.91 4.86
C TYR A 81 -10.48 6.76 5.71
N VAL A 82 -11.02 7.75 6.43
CA VAL A 82 -10.23 8.57 7.36
C VAL A 82 -9.92 7.76 8.61
N GLY A 83 -10.91 7.08 9.14
CA GLY A 83 -10.75 6.12 10.22
C GLY A 83 -10.70 6.71 11.62
N GLU A 84 -10.16 5.94 12.53
CA GLU A 84 -9.94 6.26 13.94
C GLU A 84 -8.55 6.91 14.10
N ASN A 85 -8.32 8.02 13.37
CA ASN A 85 -7.06 8.77 13.37
C ASN A 85 -7.38 10.25 13.51
N ASP A 86 -7.28 10.76 14.74
CA ASP A 86 -7.66 12.13 15.08
C ASP A 86 -6.77 13.16 14.38
N GLU A 87 -5.49 12.87 14.21
CA GLU A 87 -4.56 13.74 13.50
C GLU A 87 -4.87 13.82 12.00
N PHE A 88 -5.29 12.71 11.39
CA PHE A 88 -5.74 12.71 10.00
C PHE A 88 -6.99 13.61 9.83
N GLU A 89 -7.99 13.42 10.70
CA GLU A 89 -9.20 14.23 10.68
C GLU A 89 -8.87 15.72 10.90
N ARG A 90 -8.06 16.03 11.90
CA ARG A 90 -7.63 17.40 12.20
C ARG A 90 -6.96 18.08 11.01
N GLN A 91 -5.97 17.42 10.39
CA GLN A 91 -5.23 18.00 9.26
C GLN A 91 -6.12 18.14 8.01
N MET A 92 -7.04 17.20 7.78
CA MET A 92 -8.01 17.31 6.70
C MET A 92 -8.94 18.50 6.88
N LEU A 93 -9.49 18.68 8.09
CA LEU A 93 -10.43 19.77 8.39
C LEU A 93 -9.76 21.14 8.42
N SER A 94 -8.49 21.23 8.84
CA SER A 94 -7.71 22.49 8.81
C SER A 94 -7.21 22.86 7.41
N GLY A 95 -7.22 21.93 6.46
CA GLY A 95 -6.65 22.12 5.13
C GLY A 95 -5.13 21.96 5.06
N ASP A 96 -4.49 21.47 6.15
CA ASP A 96 -3.05 21.18 6.18
C ASP A 96 -2.73 19.93 5.35
N LEU A 97 -3.71 19.05 5.16
CA LEU A 97 -3.60 17.81 4.40
C LEU A 97 -4.64 17.78 3.28
N GLU A 98 -4.20 17.66 2.05
CA GLU A 98 -5.09 17.38 0.92
C GLU A 98 -5.58 15.92 0.98
N VAL A 99 -6.88 15.69 0.83
CA VAL A 99 -7.46 14.35 0.93
C VAL A 99 -8.39 14.08 -0.24
N ASP A 100 -8.08 13.04 -1.01
CA ASP A 100 -8.97 12.46 -2.01
C ASP A 100 -9.61 11.20 -1.41
N LEU A 101 -10.90 11.28 -1.05
CA LEU A 101 -11.66 10.12 -0.62
C LEU A 101 -12.27 9.41 -1.82
N ILE A 102 -11.91 8.14 -1.99
CA ILE A 102 -12.30 7.30 -3.12
C ILE A 102 -13.09 6.10 -2.59
N PRO A 103 -14.18 5.67 -3.25
CA PRO A 103 -14.84 4.41 -2.90
C PRO A 103 -13.82 3.27 -2.87
N GLN A 104 -13.85 2.45 -1.82
CA GLN A 104 -12.79 1.46 -1.53
C GLN A 104 -12.54 0.50 -2.69
N GLY A 105 -13.60 0.00 -3.33
CA GLY A 105 -13.47 -0.87 -4.49
C GLY A 105 -12.81 -0.16 -5.68
N SER A 106 -13.12 1.13 -5.89
CA SER A 106 -12.47 1.96 -6.92
C SER A 106 -10.99 2.19 -6.59
N LEU A 107 -10.64 2.44 -5.33
CA LEU A 107 -9.24 2.57 -4.92
C LEU A 107 -8.44 1.29 -5.24
N ALA A 108 -8.98 0.13 -4.86
CA ALA A 108 -8.35 -1.16 -5.13
C ALA A 108 -8.18 -1.41 -6.63
N GLU A 109 -9.22 -1.15 -7.42
CA GLU A 109 -9.18 -1.36 -8.89
C GLU A 109 -8.26 -0.34 -9.59
N ARG A 110 -8.21 0.90 -9.14
CA ARG A 110 -7.27 1.90 -9.66
C ARG A 110 -5.80 1.48 -9.46
N CYS A 111 -5.48 0.90 -8.28
CA CYS A 111 -4.16 0.31 -8.03
C CYS A 111 -3.91 -0.91 -8.92
N ARG A 112 -4.89 -1.83 -9.02
CA ARG A 112 -4.78 -3.02 -9.86
C ARG A 112 -4.57 -2.64 -11.33
N ALA A 113 -5.36 -1.69 -11.85
CA ALA A 113 -5.24 -1.18 -13.20
C ALA A 113 -3.84 -0.59 -13.47
N GLY A 114 -3.32 0.21 -12.52
CA GLY A 114 -1.97 0.76 -12.60
C GLY A 114 -0.89 -0.30 -12.72
N GLY A 115 -0.99 -1.35 -11.91
CA GLY A 115 -0.06 -2.48 -11.96
C GLY A 115 -0.18 -3.35 -13.22
N ALA A 116 -1.35 -3.35 -13.86
CA ALA A 116 -1.63 -4.10 -15.09
C ALA A 116 -1.39 -3.29 -16.38
N GLY A 117 -0.99 -2.02 -16.27
CA GLY A 117 -0.82 -1.13 -17.43
C GLY A 117 -2.15 -0.69 -18.07
N ILE A 118 -3.26 -0.80 -17.35
CA ILE A 118 -4.59 -0.33 -17.79
C ILE A 118 -4.73 1.13 -17.36
N PRO A 119 -4.87 2.10 -18.29
CA PRO A 119 -4.82 3.52 -17.94
C PRO A 119 -6.08 4.01 -17.21
N ALA A 120 -7.24 3.40 -17.50
CA ALA A 120 -8.53 3.80 -16.93
C ALA A 120 -9.56 2.68 -17.10
N PHE A 121 -10.64 2.76 -16.35
CA PHE A 121 -11.78 1.84 -16.43
C PHE A 121 -13.09 2.56 -16.06
N PHE A 122 -14.21 1.98 -16.43
CA PHE A 122 -15.53 2.46 -16.03
C PHE A 122 -16.09 1.67 -14.84
N THR A 123 -16.67 2.39 -13.86
CA THR A 123 -17.30 1.80 -12.68
C THR A 123 -18.60 2.51 -12.34
N PRO A 124 -19.63 1.82 -11.85
CA PRO A 124 -20.85 2.47 -11.36
C PRO A 124 -20.66 3.06 -9.95
N ALA A 125 -19.58 2.70 -9.24
CA ALA A 125 -19.32 3.17 -7.88
C ALA A 125 -19.05 4.69 -7.87
N GLY A 126 -19.82 5.41 -7.03
CA GLY A 126 -19.70 6.86 -6.92
C GLY A 126 -20.51 7.67 -7.93
N TYR A 127 -21.18 7.06 -8.91
CA TYR A 127 -22.10 7.79 -9.78
C TYR A 127 -23.23 8.45 -8.96
N GLY A 128 -23.54 9.72 -9.30
CA GLY A 128 -24.55 10.50 -8.58
C GLY A 128 -24.10 11.09 -7.25
N THR A 129 -22.81 10.98 -6.93
CA THR A 129 -22.18 11.63 -5.77
C THR A 129 -21.10 12.61 -6.22
N GLU A 130 -20.51 13.34 -5.28
CA GLU A 130 -19.39 14.25 -5.55
C GLU A 130 -18.18 13.57 -6.22
N VAL A 131 -18.01 12.26 -5.98
CA VAL A 131 -16.97 11.45 -6.60
C VAL A 131 -17.05 11.48 -8.14
N ALA A 132 -18.25 11.67 -8.71
CA ALA A 132 -18.46 11.72 -10.16
C ALA A 132 -18.15 13.10 -10.78
N ASN A 133 -17.95 14.15 -9.98
CA ASN A 133 -17.76 15.50 -10.48
C ASN A 133 -16.54 15.59 -11.39
N GLY A 134 -16.75 16.12 -12.60
CA GLY A 134 -15.71 16.28 -13.62
C GLY A 134 -15.25 15.01 -14.31
N LYS A 135 -15.84 13.84 -14.00
CA LYS A 135 -15.51 12.56 -14.65
C LYS A 135 -16.40 12.28 -15.86
N GLU A 136 -15.85 11.62 -16.87
CA GLU A 136 -16.62 11.12 -18.01
C GLU A 136 -17.67 10.12 -17.52
N VAL A 137 -18.90 10.27 -18.02
CA VAL A 137 -19.99 9.33 -17.77
C VAL A 137 -20.31 8.57 -19.05
N ARG A 138 -20.37 7.26 -18.99
CA ARG A 138 -20.79 6.41 -20.11
C ARG A 138 -21.87 5.44 -19.66
N TYR A 139 -22.78 5.13 -20.56
CA TYR A 139 -23.86 4.20 -20.28
C TYR A 139 -23.57 2.83 -20.90
N PHE A 140 -23.68 1.78 -20.12
CA PHE A 140 -23.61 0.39 -20.56
C PHE A 140 -24.89 -0.32 -20.13
N ASP A 141 -25.61 -0.90 -21.07
CA ASP A 141 -26.91 -1.55 -20.84
C ASP A 141 -27.89 -0.67 -20.05
N GLY A 142 -27.94 0.62 -20.37
CA GLY A 142 -28.81 1.59 -19.71
C GLY A 142 -28.38 2.03 -18.31
N LYS A 143 -27.25 1.53 -17.79
CA LYS A 143 -26.70 1.90 -16.47
C LYS A 143 -25.53 2.88 -16.62
N PRO A 144 -25.49 3.93 -15.79
CA PRO A 144 -24.39 4.90 -15.82
C PRO A 144 -23.14 4.39 -15.13
N TYR A 145 -21.99 4.74 -15.69
CA TYR A 145 -20.66 4.46 -15.17
C TYR A 145 -19.81 5.71 -15.26
N ILE A 146 -18.92 5.90 -14.33
CA ILE A 146 -17.92 6.98 -14.34
C ILE A 146 -16.53 6.41 -14.71
N LEU A 147 -15.74 7.22 -15.40
CA LEU A 147 -14.36 6.88 -15.75
C LEU A 147 -13.44 7.12 -14.53
N GLU A 148 -12.71 6.10 -14.13
CA GLU A 148 -11.66 6.17 -13.11
C GLU A 148 -10.28 5.92 -13.75
N SER A 149 -9.31 6.82 -13.45
CA SER A 149 -7.93 6.65 -13.89
C SER A 149 -7.19 5.68 -12.98
N ALA A 150 -6.23 4.95 -13.54
CA ALA A 150 -5.32 4.11 -12.78
C ALA A 150 -4.47 4.93 -11.79
N LEU A 151 -4.00 4.27 -10.74
CA LEU A 151 -3.03 4.80 -9.78
C LEU A 151 -1.71 4.05 -9.91
N GLN A 152 -0.63 4.81 -9.95
CA GLN A 152 0.75 4.33 -9.87
C GLN A 152 1.51 5.15 -8.84
N ALA A 153 2.58 4.59 -8.28
CA ALA A 153 3.42 5.28 -7.32
C ALA A 153 4.90 5.14 -7.67
N ASP A 154 5.72 6.07 -7.17
CA ASP A 154 7.18 5.96 -7.30
C ASP A 154 7.70 4.79 -6.48
N TYR A 155 7.15 4.60 -5.27
CA TYR A 155 7.42 3.44 -4.42
C TYR A 155 6.13 2.79 -3.92
N ALA A 156 6.15 1.46 -3.83
CA ALA A 156 5.17 0.70 -3.08
C ALA A 156 5.88 0.01 -1.90
N LEU A 157 5.39 0.28 -0.69
CA LEU A 157 5.88 -0.33 0.54
C LEU A 157 4.82 -1.31 1.03
N VAL A 158 5.15 -2.59 1.05
CA VAL A 158 4.19 -3.64 1.36
C VAL A 158 4.77 -4.65 2.35
N LYS A 159 3.89 -5.27 3.13
CA LYS A 159 4.24 -6.34 4.03
C LYS A 159 3.72 -7.67 3.51
N ALA A 160 4.57 -8.68 3.49
CA ALA A 160 4.19 -10.06 3.21
C ALA A 160 4.51 -11.00 4.39
N TRP A 161 4.01 -12.22 4.33
CA TRP A 161 4.33 -13.24 5.32
C TRP A 161 5.68 -13.87 5.05
N LYS A 162 5.86 -14.46 3.86
CA LYS A 162 7.13 -15.07 3.45
C LYS A 162 7.54 -14.55 2.08
N GLY A 163 8.83 -14.55 1.85
CA GLY A 163 9.39 -14.24 0.54
C GLY A 163 10.78 -14.83 0.37
N ASP A 164 11.22 -14.93 -0.89
CA ASP A 164 12.56 -15.35 -1.23
C ASP A 164 13.41 -14.20 -1.80
N ARG A 165 14.72 -14.41 -1.94
CA ARG A 165 15.65 -13.39 -2.46
C ARG A 165 15.38 -12.98 -3.92
N TYR A 166 14.53 -13.72 -4.64
CA TYR A 166 14.08 -13.35 -5.99
C TYR A 166 12.87 -12.41 -5.97
N GLY A 167 12.29 -12.18 -4.78
CA GLY A 167 11.12 -11.31 -4.58
C GLY A 167 9.79 -12.02 -4.76
N ASN A 168 9.74 -13.34 -4.87
CA ASN A 168 8.49 -14.08 -4.80
C ASN A 168 7.93 -14.01 -3.39
N ILE A 169 6.65 -13.66 -3.25
CA ILE A 169 6.05 -13.45 -1.93
C ILE A 169 4.69 -14.11 -1.79
N ILE A 170 4.37 -14.48 -0.55
CA ILE A 170 3.05 -14.95 -0.13
C ILE A 170 2.57 -14.17 1.09
N PHE A 171 1.27 -13.94 1.16
CA PHE A 171 0.59 -13.28 2.27
C PHE A 171 -0.13 -14.30 3.14
N LYS A 172 -0.45 -13.92 4.38
CA LYS A 172 -1.17 -14.77 5.33
C LYS A 172 -2.48 -14.11 5.76
N GLY A 173 -3.59 -14.84 5.60
CA GLY A 173 -4.90 -14.39 6.04
C GLY A 173 -5.28 -13.01 5.50
N THR A 174 -5.91 -12.21 6.34
CA THR A 174 -6.41 -10.87 6.02
C THR A 174 -5.31 -9.83 5.80
N ALA A 175 -4.07 -10.10 6.20
CA ALA A 175 -2.92 -9.25 5.90
C ALA A 175 -2.60 -9.18 4.39
N ARG A 176 -3.22 -10.04 3.56
CA ARG A 176 -3.14 -9.93 2.11
C ARG A 176 -3.74 -8.62 1.60
N ASN A 177 -4.95 -8.29 1.97
CA ASN A 177 -5.71 -7.05 1.70
C ASN A 177 -5.23 -6.23 0.48
N PHE A 178 -4.83 -4.96 0.66
CA PHE A 178 -4.34 -4.08 -0.41
C PHE A 178 -2.90 -4.36 -0.86
N ASN A 179 -2.13 -5.12 -0.08
CA ASN A 179 -0.72 -5.37 -0.36
C ASN A 179 -0.44 -5.88 -1.80
N PRO A 180 -1.19 -6.86 -2.37
CA PRO A 180 -0.92 -7.36 -3.71
C PRO A 180 -1.08 -6.30 -4.80
N VAL A 181 -2.19 -5.58 -4.80
CA VAL A 181 -2.48 -4.61 -5.87
C VAL A 181 -1.53 -3.41 -5.81
N MET A 182 -1.11 -3.02 -4.61
CA MET A 182 -0.12 -1.96 -4.42
C MET A 182 1.28 -2.41 -4.81
N ALA A 183 1.68 -3.65 -4.46
CA ALA A 183 2.97 -4.20 -4.87
C ALA A 183 3.16 -4.19 -6.40
N MET A 184 2.10 -4.36 -7.17
CA MET A 184 2.15 -4.35 -8.62
C MET A 184 2.21 -2.94 -9.23
N ALA A 185 1.76 -1.92 -8.51
CA ALA A 185 1.58 -0.56 -9.03
C ALA A 185 2.70 0.42 -8.66
N GLY A 186 3.69 0.00 -7.89
CA GLY A 186 4.89 0.77 -7.63
C GLY A 186 5.93 0.65 -8.74
N LYS A 187 6.62 1.74 -9.09
CA LYS A 187 7.82 1.67 -9.94
C LYS A 187 8.95 0.92 -9.24
N ILE A 188 9.10 1.15 -7.94
CA ILE A 188 9.99 0.41 -7.05
C ILE A 188 9.13 -0.16 -5.91
N THR A 189 9.05 -1.48 -5.85
CA THR A 189 8.34 -2.18 -4.78
C THR A 189 9.33 -2.73 -3.77
N VAL A 190 9.17 -2.30 -2.53
CA VAL A 190 9.91 -2.74 -1.35
C VAL A 190 9.01 -3.62 -0.51
N VAL A 191 9.47 -4.81 -0.23
CA VAL A 191 8.71 -5.78 0.57
C VAL A 191 9.43 -6.08 1.87
N GLU A 192 8.75 -5.89 2.99
CA GLU A 192 9.16 -6.47 4.26
C GLU A 192 8.44 -7.79 4.49
N VAL A 193 9.17 -8.83 4.85
CA VAL A 193 8.61 -10.14 5.14
C VAL A 193 8.83 -10.55 6.59
N GLU A 194 7.94 -11.35 7.14
CA GLU A 194 8.13 -11.92 8.47
C GLU A 194 9.18 -13.04 8.44
N GLU A 195 9.24 -13.77 7.33
CA GLU A 195 10.16 -14.88 7.14
C GLU A 195 10.75 -14.84 5.74
N LEU A 196 12.07 -14.75 5.68
CA LEU A 196 12.81 -14.91 4.45
C LEU A 196 13.17 -16.39 4.26
N VAL A 197 12.83 -16.95 3.12
CA VAL A 197 13.11 -18.35 2.79
C VAL A 197 14.09 -18.47 1.65
N GLU A 198 14.78 -19.61 1.56
CA GLU A 198 15.63 -19.89 0.42
C GLU A 198 14.80 -20.12 -0.85
N PRO A 199 15.35 -19.85 -2.05
CA PRO A 199 14.71 -20.19 -3.31
C PRO A 199 14.31 -21.66 -3.35
N GLY A 200 13.05 -21.92 -3.72
CA GLY A 200 12.44 -23.25 -3.64
C GLY A 200 11.74 -23.56 -2.32
N GLY A 201 11.85 -22.68 -1.31
CA GLY A 201 11.12 -22.79 -0.04
C GLY A 201 9.67 -22.39 -0.11
N LEU A 202 9.23 -21.71 -1.19
CA LEU A 202 7.82 -21.41 -1.48
C LEU A 202 7.30 -22.39 -2.52
N ASP A 203 6.06 -22.86 -2.35
CA ASP A 203 5.39 -23.66 -3.38
C ASP A 203 5.12 -22.77 -4.62
N PRO A 204 5.66 -23.09 -5.80
CA PRO A 204 5.51 -22.27 -6.99
C PRO A 204 4.06 -22.14 -7.48
N ASN A 205 3.17 -23.05 -7.07
CA ASN A 205 1.75 -23.00 -7.41
C ASN A 205 0.97 -21.98 -6.53
N PHE A 206 1.56 -21.52 -5.43
CA PHE A 206 0.92 -20.64 -4.46
C PHE A 206 1.64 -19.29 -4.26
N ILE A 207 2.46 -18.87 -5.21
CA ILE A 207 3.03 -17.53 -5.21
C ILE A 207 1.91 -16.51 -5.42
N HIS A 208 1.75 -15.59 -4.47
CA HIS A 208 0.72 -14.56 -4.55
C HIS A 208 1.15 -13.38 -5.43
N ILE A 209 2.40 -12.98 -5.33
CA ILE A 209 3.03 -11.96 -6.19
C ILE A 209 4.39 -12.50 -6.64
N PRO A 210 4.59 -12.66 -7.95
CA PRO A 210 5.87 -13.09 -8.50
C PRO A 210 6.92 -11.97 -8.38
N GLY A 211 8.16 -12.39 -8.25
CA GLY A 211 9.29 -11.49 -8.02
C GLY A 211 9.47 -10.39 -9.06
N VAL A 212 8.93 -10.54 -10.28
CA VAL A 212 9.01 -9.49 -11.32
C VAL A 212 8.48 -8.14 -10.85
N PHE A 213 7.54 -8.13 -9.91
CA PHE A 213 6.96 -6.91 -9.33
C PHE A 213 7.73 -6.36 -8.13
N VAL A 214 8.73 -7.09 -7.63
CA VAL A 214 9.47 -6.72 -6.42
C VAL A 214 10.90 -6.33 -6.79
N GLN A 215 11.34 -5.16 -6.37
CA GLN A 215 12.71 -4.69 -6.60
C GLN A 215 13.59 -4.88 -5.38
N ARG A 216 13.02 -4.78 -4.17
CA ARG A 216 13.77 -4.92 -2.91
C ARG A 216 12.97 -5.74 -1.90
N ILE A 217 13.65 -6.60 -1.17
CA ILE A 217 13.04 -7.44 -0.13
C ILE A 217 13.98 -7.58 1.05
N PHE A 218 13.45 -7.55 2.26
CA PHE A 218 14.19 -7.81 3.48
C PHE A 218 13.31 -8.49 4.53
N GLN A 219 13.94 -9.16 5.50
CA GLN A 219 13.22 -9.68 6.66
C GLN A 219 13.05 -8.59 7.69
N GLY A 220 11.81 -8.24 7.98
CA GLY A 220 11.46 -7.31 9.03
C GLY A 220 11.53 -7.95 10.42
N THR A 221 11.59 -7.12 11.43
CA THR A 221 11.68 -7.54 12.83
C THR A 221 10.79 -6.68 13.72
N GLY A 222 10.48 -7.18 14.91
CA GLY A 222 9.79 -6.38 15.94
C GLY A 222 8.36 -5.96 15.57
N TYR A 223 7.66 -6.75 14.78
CA TYR A 223 6.28 -6.46 14.41
C TYR A 223 5.35 -6.39 15.62
N GLU A 224 4.65 -5.28 15.78
CA GLU A 224 3.68 -5.08 16.86
C GLU A 224 2.34 -5.76 16.54
N LYS A 225 1.89 -5.72 15.30
CA LYS A 225 0.67 -6.37 14.79
C LYS A 225 -0.55 -6.17 15.70
N ARG A 226 -0.85 -4.96 16.06
CA ARG A 226 -1.82 -4.62 17.11
C ARG A 226 -3.16 -5.33 16.97
N ILE A 227 -3.74 -5.40 15.77
CA ILE A 227 -5.03 -6.05 15.53
C ILE A 227 -4.90 -7.53 15.18
N GLU A 228 -3.79 -7.93 14.55
CA GLU A 228 -3.57 -9.32 14.12
C GLU A 228 -3.40 -10.27 15.30
N GLN A 229 -3.08 -9.77 16.49
CA GLN A 229 -2.94 -10.55 17.73
C GLN A 229 -4.27 -10.79 18.44
N ARG A 230 -5.32 -10.04 18.08
CA ARG A 230 -6.64 -10.21 18.68
C ARG A 230 -7.34 -11.39 18.04
N THR A 231 -7.68 -12.40 18.81
CA THR A 231 -8.50 -13.52 18.37
C THR A 231 -9.83 -13.49 19.11
N THR A 232 -10.94 -13.65 18.40
CA THR A 232 -12.29 -13.78 18.99
C THR A 232 -12.63 -15.21 19.35
N ARG A 233 -11.76 -16.17 19.02
CA ARG A 233 -11.93 -17.59 19.32
C ARG A 233 -10.68 -18.11 20.01
N SER A 234 -10.87 -18.95 21.04
CA SER A 234 -9.77 -19.71 21.63
C SER A 234 -9.09 -20.56 20.54
N LYS A 235 -7.77 -20.59 20.54
CA LYS A 235 -7.06 -21.59 19.74
C LYS A 235 -7.43 -22.96 20.27
N ALA A 236 -7.98 -23.82 19.42
CA ALA A 236 -8.24 -25.22 19.74
C ALA A 236 -6.91 -25.96 19.93
#